data_0dff463360e16ccfc723a10d2f7be92c
#
_entry.id   0dff463360e16ccfc723a10d2f7be92c
#
_cell.length_a   1.000
_cell.length_b   1.000
_cell.length_c   1.000
_cell.angle_alpha   90.00
_cell.angle_beta   90.00
_cell.angle_gamma   90.00
#
_symmetry.space_group_name_H-M   'P 1'
#
loop_
_entity.id
_entity.type
_entity.pdbx_description
1 polymer ?
#
loop_
_entity_poly.entity_id
_entity_poly.type
_entity_poly.pdbx_seq_one_letter_code
_entity_poly.pdbx_strand_id
1 'polypeptide(L)'
;PSVSTLYALRHFAPQRRGERSAFIGFGDPLFNEKQATEASREAAPVKLAGRNFGLRFSPGTRSASSATIADLARLPDTATELFEIANTLKTDATQTVRIGKSATESSVKESRLDDYRIVVFATHGLIPGDLNGLTQPALALTNPAVTGEKEADGLLTMEEILALKMNADWVVLSACNTASSDGLSAEAVSGLGRAFFYAGTRALLVTNWPVETVSARLLTTEVFRRQAEQPALSRAQALRSAMLSVMKGQALNPSNGKPEFSYAHPLFWAPYSLVGDGSSQ
;
A
#
# COMPACT_ATOMS: atom_id res chain seq x y z
N PRO A 1 -0.66 -2.95 -19.10
CA PRO A 1 -0.63 -2.00 -20.20
C PRO A 1 0.04 -2.60 -21.42
N SER A 2 -0.50 -2.32 -22.62
CA SER A 2 0.16 -2.70 -23.88
C SER A 2 1.40 -1.80 -24.13
N VAL A 3 2.26 -2.21 -25.06
CA VAL A 3 3.41 -1.37 -25.50
C VAL A 3 2.91 -0.01 -26.00
N SER A 4 1.77 0.02 -26.71
CA SER A 4 1.15 1.27 -27.19
C SER A 4 0.68 2.15 -26.02
N THR A 5 0.12 1.58 -24.97
CA THR A 5 -0.28 2.33 -23.77
C THR A 5 0.95 2.90 -23.05
N LEU A 6 2.02 2.13 -22.94
CA LEU A 6 3.27 2.59 -22.33
C LEU A 6 3.90 3.72 -23.16
N TYR A 7 3.88 3.60 -24.49
CA TYR A 7 4.32 4.66 -25.39
C TYR A 7 3.49 5.94 -25.21
N ALA A 8 2.16 5.81 -25.14
CA ALA A 8 1.26 6.94 -24.94
C ALA A 8 1.49 7.62 -23.57
N LEU A 9 1.66 6.85 -22.49
CA LEU A 9 1.97 7.38 -21.16
C LEU A 9 3.28 8.17 -21.13
N ARG A 10 4.28 7.77 -21.91
CA ARG A 10 5.57 8.47 -21.97
C ARG A 10 5.55 9.74 -22.83
N HIS A 11 4.78 9.75 -23.92
CA HIS A 11 4.86 10.80 -24.94
C HIS A 11 3.69 11.78 -24.91
N PHE A 12 2.50 11.34 -24.48
CA PHE A 12 1.27 12.12 -24.58
C PHE A 12 0.60 12.37 -23.23
N ALA A 13 1.10 11.76 -22.13
CA ALA A 13 0.55 12.09 -20.81
C ALA A 13 0.73 13.58 -20.54
N PRO A 14 -0.31 14.30 -20.13
CA PRO A 14 -0.21 15.72 -19.84
C PRO A 14 0.89 15.94 -18.79
N GLN A 15 1.92 16.66 -19.16
CA GLN A 15 2.87 17.20 -18.19
C GLN A 15 2.14 18.32 -17.44
N ARG A 16 1.46 17.98 -16.35
CA ARG A 16 0.87 19.01 -15.50
C ARG A 16 2.00 19.82 -14.89
N ARG A 17 2.02 21.10 -15.26
CA ARG A 17 2.92 22.09 -14.71
C ARG A 17 2.41 22.46 -13.33
N GLY A 18 3.17 22.16 -12.29
CA GLY A 18 2.91 22.53 -10.90
C GLY A 18 3.83 21.75 -9.96
N GLU A 19 4.20 22.36 -8.85
CA GLU A 19 4.88 21.63 -7.77
C GLU A 19 3.88 20.67 -7.13
N ARG A 20 4.17 19.37 -7.25
CA ARG A 20 3.42 18.32 -6.57
C ARG A 20 4.13 17.97 -5.26
N SER A 21 3.37 17.76 -4.22
CA SER A 21 3.86 17.20 -2.96
C SER A 21 4.48 15.81 -3.20
N ALA A 22 5.52 15.47 -2.46
CA ALA A 22 6.24 14.23 -2.71
C ALA A 22 5.39 12.99 -2.44
N PHE A 23 4.53 13.03 -1.39
CA PHE A 23 3.91 11.81 -0.88
C PHE A 23 2.59 12.07 -0.15
N ILE A 24 1.65 11.13 -0.26
CA ILE A 24 0.52 10.92 0.66
C ILE A 24 0.34 9.41 0.87
N GLY A 25 0.01 8.99 2.10
CA GLY A 25 -0.18 7.59 2.44
C GLY A 25 -1.38 7.35 3.33
N PHE A 26 -2.07 6.24 3.09
CA PHE A 26 -3.24 5.75 3.83
C PHE A 26 -2.92 4.36 4.37
N GLY A 27 -3.03 4.15 5.70
CA GLY A 27 -2.71 2.87 6.32
C GLY A 27 -3.25 2.70 7.73
N ASP A 28 -3.00 1.53 8.31
CA ASP A 28 -3.49 1.15 9.64
C ASP A 28 -4.98 1.48 9.85
N PRO A 29 -5.88 1.16 8.90
CA PRO A 29 -7.29 1.43 9.07
C PRO A 29 -7.86 0.64 10.24
N LEU A 30 -8.96 1.14 10.81
CA LEU A 30 -9.65 0.54 11.95
C LEU A 30 -10.96 -0.08 11.49
N PHE A 31 -11.14 -1.35 11.73
CA PHE A 31 -12.29 -2.10 11.21
C PHE A 31 -13.40 -2.29 12.23
N ASN A 32 -13.11 -2.08 13.54
CA ASN A 32 -14.10 -2.17 14.60
C ASN A 32 -13.71 -1.32 15.83
N GLU A 33 -14.65 -1.12 16.76
CA GLU A 33 -14.47 -0.30 17.95
C GLU A 33 -13.41 -0.84 18.93
N LYS A 34 -13.18 -2.16 18.95
CA LYS A 34 -12.12 -2.75 19.76
C LYS A 34 -10.75 -2.27 19.27
N GLN A 35 -10.52 -2.33 17.96
CA GLN A 35 -9.27 -1.84 17.34
C GLN A 35 -9.11 -0.32 17.55
N ALA A 36 -10.20 0.45 17.48
CA ALA A 36 -10.16 1.89 17.77
C ALA A 36 -9.77 2.19 19.22
N THR A 37 -10.25 1.41 20.16
CA THR A 37 -9.90 1.53 21.58
C THR A 37 -8.43 1.14 21.81
N GLU A 38 -7.96 0.08 21.19
CA GLU A 38 -6.56 -0.35 21.25
C GLU A 38 -5.63 0.73 20.68
N ALA A 39 -5.93 1.22 19.49
CA ALA A 39 -5.16 2.31 18.84
C ALA A 39 -5.08 3.58 19.70
N SER A 40 -6.16 3.93 20.39
CA SER A 40 -6.19 5.10 21.29
C SER A 40 -5.32 4.94 22.54
N ARG A 41 -5.04 3.70 22.95
CA ARG A 41 -4.16 3.38 24.09
C ARG A 41 -2.69 3.32 23.70
N GLU A 42 -2.40 3.09 22.45
CA GLU A 42 -1.03 3.06 21.88
C GLU A 42 -0.50 4.48 21.67
N ALA A 43 -0.67 5.40 22.64
CA ALA A 43 -0.24 6.78 22.55
C ALA A 43 1.27 6.89 22.38
N ALA A 44 1.72 7.40 21.24
CA ALA A 44 3.06 7.69 20.74
C ALA A 44 3.76 6.53 19.98
N PRO A 45 4.73 6.86 19.09
CA PRO A 45 5.25 5.90 18.11
C PRO A 45 5.71 4.63 18.79
N VAL A 46 5.07 3.53 18.40
CA VAL A 46 5.33 2.20 18.96
C VAL A 46 6.82 1.90 18.86
N LYS A 47 7.52 1.96 19.99
CA LYS A 47 8.80 1.27 20.13
C LYS A 47 8.51 -0.19 19.79
N LEU A 48 9.12 -0.68 18.74
CA LEU A 48 9.04 -2.06 18.26
C LEU A 48 9.15 -3.05 19.43
N ALA A 49 8.03 -3.37 20.07
CA ALA A 49 7.93 -4.38 21.10
C ALA A 49 7.49 -5.68 20.42
N GLY A 50 8.40 -6.67 20.43
CA GLY A 50 8.09 -8.06 20.14
C GLY A 50 7.60 -8.31 18.71
N ARG A 51 8.53 -8.50 17.77
CA ARG A 51 8.24 -8.95 16.42
C ARG A 51 7.67 -10.36 16.47
N ASN A 52 6.36 -10.49 16.40
CA ASN A 52 5.81 -11.71 15.87
C ASN A 52 6.15 -11.74 14.38
N PHE A 53 6.61 -12.88 13.86
CA PHE A 53 6.73 -13.15 12.45
C PHE A 53 5.32 -13.06 11.82
N GLY A 54 4.88 -11.83 11.61
CA GLY A 54 3.57 -11.51 11.07
C GLY A 54 3.65 -11.47 9.56
N LEU A 55 3.36 -12.61 8.92
CA LEU A 55 2.88 -12.52 7.56
C LEU A 55 1.58 -11.71 7.62
N ARG A 56 1.46 -10.69 6.78
CA ARG A 56 0.18 -10.02 6.55
C ARG A 56 -0.72 -11.02 5.81
N PHE A 57 -1.29 -11.95 6.56
CA PHE A 57 -2.35 -12.81 6.05
C PHE A 57 -3.67 -12.07 6.25
N SER A 58 -4.37 -11.78 5.17
CA SER A 58 -5.82 -11.92 5.21
C SER A 58 -6.08 -13.41 5.33
N PRO A 59 -6.74 -13.91 6.36
CA PRO A 59 -7.22 -15.26 6.33
C PRO A 59 -8.11 -15.37 5.10
N GLY A 60 -7.66 -16.09 4.10
CA GLY A 60 -8.56 -16.59 3.07
C GLY A 60 -9.54 -17.51 3.77
N THR A 61 -10.57 -16.96 4.34
CA THR A 61 -11.70 -17.71 4.88
C THR A 61 -12.47 -18.25 3.69
N ARG A 62 -12.02 -19.35 3.16
CA ARG A 62 -12.73 -20.14 2.12
C ARG A 62 -14.13 -20.59 2.56
N SER A 63 -14.74 -19.95 3.55
CA SER A 63 -15.99 -20.39 4.15
C SER A 63 -16.81 -19.28 4.80
N ALA A 64 -16.68 -18.02 4.41
CA ALA A 64 -17.44 -17.00 5.06
C ALA A 64 -18.33 -16.22 4.08
N SER A 65 -19.45 -16.83 3.68
CA SER A 65 -20.59 -16.11 3.10
C SER A 65 -21.17 -15.02 4.05
N SER A 66 -20.50 -14.72 5.16
CA SER A 66 -20.91 -13.76 6.19
C SER A 66 -19.78 -12.87 6.72
N ALA A 67 -18.56 -12.92 6.15
CA ALA A 67 -17.46 -12.05 6.56
C ALA A 67 -17.80 -10.58 6.24
N THR A 68 -17.53 -9.70 7.19
CA THR A 68 -17.75 -8.26 7.08
C THR A 68 -16.42 -7.51 7.21
N ILE A 69 -16.42 -6.24 6.85
CA ILE A 69 -15.23 -5.39 7.03
C ILE A 69 -14.77 -5.35 8.50
N ALA A 70 -15.69 -5.50 9.46
CA ALA A 70 -15.39 -5.51 10.89
C ALA A 70 -14.53 -6.71 11.35
N ASP A 71 -14.48 -7.78 10.55
CA ASP A 71 -13.73 -9.01 10.84
C ASP A 71 -12.27 -8.92 10.38
N LEU A 72 -11.89 -7.88 9.63
CA LEU A 72 -10.53 -7.70 9.14
C LEU A 72 -9.56 -7.41 10.30
N ALA A 73 -8.36 -7.97 10.17
CA ALA A 73 -7.28 -7.71 11.13
C ALA A 73 -6.69 -6.31 10.95
N ARG A 74 -6.43 -5.61 12.05
CA ARG A 74 -5.69 -4.35 12.03
C ARG A 74 -4.24 -4.55 11.55
N LEU A 75 -3.65 -3.54 10.91
CA LEU A 75 -2.30 -3.57 10.34
C LEU A 75 -1.41 -2.44 10.93
N PRO A 76 -1.11 -2.43 12.24
CA PRO A 76 -0.45 -1.30 12.91
C PRO A 76 0.95 -0.99 12.35
N ASP A 77 1.66 -1.98 11.83
CA ASP A 77 2.99 -1.80 11.24
C ASP A 77 2.98 -0.93 9.98
N THR A 78 1.82 -0.82 9.31
CA THR A 78 1.68 0.04 8.12
C THR A 78 1.74 1.51 8.47
N ALA A 79 1.35 1.89 9.69
CA ALA A 79 1.57 3.25 10.19
C ALA A 79 3.06 3.58 10.24
N THR A 80 3.88 2.67 10.80
CA THR A 80 5.35 2.84 10.85
C THR A 80 5.94 2.95 9.44
N GLU A 81 5.49 2.11 8.49
CA GLU A 81 5.91 2.15 7.09
C GLU A 81 5.66 3.53 6.48
N LEU A 82 4.46 4.09 6.64
CA LEU A 82 4.10 5.39 6.10
C LEU A 82 4.90 6.53 6.72
N PHE A 83 5.12 6.51 8.03
CA PHE A 83 5.96 7.52 8.70
C PHE A 83 7.43 7.46 8.24
N GLU A 84 7.98 6.27 8.02
CA GLU A 84 9.35 6.13 7.50
C GLU A 84 9.46 6.63 6.06
N ILE A 85 8.47 6.37 5.21
CA ILE A 85 8.41 6.91 3.84
C ILE A 85 8.33 8.44 3.89
N ALA A 86 7.42 9.01 4.71
CA ALA A 86 7.28 10.45 4.86
C ALA A 86 8.60 11.12 5.31
N ASN A 87 9.27 10.53 6.30
CA ASN A 87 10.57 11.01 6.78
C ASN A 87 11.66 10.91 5.69
N THR A 88 11.71 9.81 4.96
CA THR A 88 12.65 9.58 3.86
C THR A 88 12.48 10.63 2.76
N LEU A 89 11.23 10.99 2.45
CA LEU A 89 10.88 11.98 1.45
C LEU A 89 10.85 13.42 1.99
N LYS A 90 11.17 13.61 3.27
CA LYS A 90 11.20 14.90 3.98
C LYS A 90 9.87 15.66 3.88
N THR A 91 8.76 14.95 3.99
CA THR A 91 7.42 15.53 4.03
C THR A 91 6.92 15.68 5.46
N ASP A 92 6.01 16.61 5.69
CA ASP A 92 5.32 16.72 6.97
C ASP A 92 4.31 15.58 7.11
N ALA A 93 4.64 14.58 7.94
CA ALA A 93 3.80 13.41 8.15
C ALA A 93 2.41 13.77 8.70
N THR A 94 2.25 14.89 9.42
CA THR A 94 0.95 15.32 9.94
C THR A 94 -0.02 15.72 8.82
N GLN A 95 0.53 16.13 7.68
CA GLN A 95 -0.22 16.55 6.49
C GLN A 95 -0.35 15.44 5.45
N THR A 96 0.55 14.45 5.47
CA THR A 96 0.67 13.49 4.37
C THR A 96 0.40 12.04 4.77
N VAL A 97 0.27 11.73 6.08
CA VAL A 97 -0.03 10.38 6.56
C VAL A 97 -1.44 10.34 7.16
N ARG A 98 -2.26 9.46 6.65
CA ARG A 98 -3.62 9.18 7.10
C ARG A 98 -3.66 7.78 7.69
N ILE A 99 -3.81 7.67 9.01
CA ILE A 99 -3.86 6.39 9.74
C ILE A 99 -5.04 6.35 10.70
N GLY A 100 -5.40 5.17 11.13
CA GLY A 100 -6.46 4.98 12.11
C GLY A 100 -7.78 5.61 11.62
N LYS A 101 -8.42 6.40 12.44
CA LYS A 101 -9.68 7.09 12.12
C LYS A 101 -9.60 8.04 10.91
N SER A 102 -8.41 8.45 10.49
CA SER A 102 -8.23 9.31 9.31
C SER A 102 -7.95 8.55 8.01
N ALA A 103 -7.75 7.23 8.07
CA ALA A 103 -7.57 6.38 6.88
C ALA A 103 -8.93 5.96 6.31
N THR A 104 -9.81 6.91 6.01
CA THR A 104 -11.17 6.67 5.55
C THR A 104 -11.30 6.80 4.05
N GLU A 105 -12.38 6.26 3.51
CA GLU A 105 -12.77 6.39 2.11
C GLU A 105 -13.00 7.86 1.73
N SER A 106 -13.72 8.62 2.59
CA SER A 106 -13.93 10.05 2.41
C SER A 106 -12.60 10.80 2.36
N SER A 107 -11.65 10.47 3.25
CA SER A 107 -10.32 11.08 3.25
C SER A 107 -9.56 10.85 1.94
N VAL A 108 -9.70 9.68 1.32
CA VAL A 108 -9.10 9.40 0.00
C VAL A 108 -9.77 10.26 -1.08
N LYS A 109 -11.10 10.25 -1.14
CA LYS A 109 -11.90 10.96 -2.16
C LYS A 109 -11.75 12.48 -2.09
N GLU A 110 -11.64 13.03 -0.89
CA GLU A 110 -11.48 14.47 -0.65
C GLU A 110 -10.04 14.95 -0.85
N SER A 111 -9.06 14.04 -0.78
CA SER A 111 -7.67 14.37 -1.04
C SER A 111 -7.48 14.69 -2.53
N ARG A 112 -6.79 15.80 -2.81
CA ARG A 112 -6.38 16.15 -4.17
C ARG A 112 -5.21 15.28 -4.58
N LEU A 113 -5.48 14.00 -4.92
CA LEU A 113 -4.45 13.01 -5.22
C LEU A 113 -3.60 13.38 -6.45
N ASP A 114 -4.10 14.28 -7.31
CA ASP A 114 -3.36 14.83 -8.45
C ASP A 114 -2.24 15.81 -8.04
N ASP A 115 -2.23 16.27 -6.79
CA ASP A 115 -1.17 17.10 -6.21
C ASP A 115 -0.02 16.29 -5.61
N TYR A 116 -0.05 14.94 -5.69
CA TYR A 116 0.97 14.08 -5.10
C TYR A 116 1.69 13.23 -6.15
N ARG A 117 3.00 13.08 -5.94
CA ARG A 117 3.87 12.24 -6.80
C ARG A 117 3.79 10.77 -6.43
N ILE A 118 3.66 10.47 -5.16
CA ILE A 118 3.62 9.11 -4.62
C ILE A 118 2.37 9.00 -3.75
N VAL A 119 1.53 8.00 -4.04
CA VAL A 119 0.36 7.65 -3.25
C VAL A 119 0.52 6.22 -2.75
N VAL A 120 0.42 6.00 -1.45
CA VAL A 120 0.60 4.68 -0.84
C VAL A 120 -0.68 4.24 -0.14
N PHE A 121 -1.15 3.06 -0.48
CA PHE A 121 -2.21 2.35 0.24
C PHE A 121 -1.60 1.15 0.95
N ALA A 122 -1.42 1.26 2.26
CA ALA A 122 -0.87 0.23 3.12
C ALA A 122 -2.00 -0.40 3.95
N THR A 123 -2.81 -1.23 3.30
CA THR A 123 -4.04 -1.81 3.84
C THR A 123 -4.33 -3.18 3.25
N HIS A 124 -5.52 -3.74 3.50
CA HIS A 124 -5.97 -4.97 2.86
C HIS A 124 -6.49 -4.70 1.43
N GLY A 125 -5.99 -5.47 0.47
CA GLY A 125 -6.62 -5.62 -0.84
C GLY A 125 -7.61 -6.78 -0.80
N LEU A 126 -8.81 -6.56 -1.28
CA LEU A 126 -9.91 -7.50 -1.27
C LEU A 126 -10.33 -7.86 -2.68
N ILE A 127 -10.72 -9.12 -2.87
CA ILE A 127 -11.26 -9.61 -4.13
C ILE A 127 -12.75 -9.94 -3.99
N PRO A 128 -13.50 -10.06 -5.09
CA PRO A 128 -14.89 -10.50 -5.05
C PRO A 128 -15.06 -11.78 -4.24
N GLY A 129 -15.99 -11.76 -3.27
CA GLY A 129 -16.27 -12.90 -2.38
C GLY A 129 -15.46 -12.93 -1.07
N ASP A 130 -14.45 -12.07 -0.86
CA ASP A 130 -13.75 -11.99 0.43
C ASP A 130 -14.66 -11.46 1.54
N LEU A 131 -15.58 -10.56 1.20
CA LEU A 131 -16.60 -10.05 2.10
C LEU A 131 -17.99 -10.31 1.52
N ASN A 132 -18.98 -10.37 2.42
CA ASN A 132 -20.39 -10.50 2.00
C ASN A 132 -20.80 -9.30 1.14
N GLY A 133 -21.33 -9.57 -0.04
CA GLY A 133 -21.77 -8.55 -0.99
C GLY A 133 -20.66 -7.87 -1.80
N LEU A 134 -19.39 -8.17 -1.56
CA LEU A 134 -18.29 -7.63 -2.37
C LEU A 134 -18.26 -8.31 -3.75
N THR A 135 -18.61 -7.55 -4.79
CA THR A 135 -18.71 -8.04 -6.18
C THR A 135 -17.57 -7.57 -7.08
N GLN A 136 -16.76 -6.63 -6.61
CA GLN A 136 -15.60 -6.10 -7.31
C GLN A 136 -14.39 -5.95 -6.39
N PRO A 137 -13.16 -5.88 -6.91
CA PRO A 137 -11.99 -5.66 -6.07
C PRO A 137 -12.04 -4.32 -5.35
N ALA A 138 -11.51 -4.28 -4.13
CA ALA A 138 -11.50 -3.07 -3.29
C ALA A 138 -10.25 -3.00 -2.39
N LEU A 139 -9.96 -1.80 -1.90
CA LEU A 139 -9.04 -1.57 -0.78
C LEU A 139 -9.87 -1.32 0.47
N ALA A 140 -9.56 -2.01 1.57
CA ALA A 140 -10.25 -1.80 2.83
C ALA A 140 -9.71 -0.56 3.55
N LEU A 141 -10.61 0.33 3.93
CA LEU A 141 -10.31 1.53 4.69
C LEU A 141 -11.07 1.49 6.03
N THR A 142 -10.93 2.51 6.85
CA THR A 142 -11.56 2.53 8.16
C THR A 142 -13.07 2.38 8.05
N ASN A 143 -13.60 1.41 8.80
CA ASN A 143 -15.03 1.12 8.84
C ASN A 143 -15.81 2.37 9.30
N PRO A 144 -16.80 2.82 8.55
CA PRO A 144 -17.64 3.97 8.93
C PRO A 144 -18.37 3.79 10.28
N ALA A 145 -18.57 2.56 10.75
CA ALA A 145 -19.07 2.33 12.11
C ALA A 145 -18.13 2.89 13.21
N VAL A 146 -16.82 3.03 12.93
CA VAL A 146 -15.81 3.57 13.85
C VAL A 146 -15.74 5.10 13.78
N THR A 147 -16.04 5.69 12.64
CA THR A 147 -15.92 7.15 12.39
C THR A 147 -17.26 7.87 12.44
N GLY A 148 -18.35 7.16 12.20
CA GLY A 148 -19.70 7.75 12.09
C GLY A 148 -20.00 8.32 10.69
N GLU A 149 -19.17 8.05 9.69
CA GLU A 149 -19.41 8.45 8.29
C GLU A 149 -20.68 7.75 7.76
N LYS A 150 -21.56 8.50 7.07
CA LYS A 150 -22.86 7.98 6.62
C LYS A 150 -22.89 7.56 5.16
N GLU A 151 -22.00 8.12 4.34
CA GLU A 151 -21.99 7.96 2.89
C GLU A 151 -20.84 7.06 2.40
N ALA A 152 -20.13 6.42 3.33
CA ALA A 152 -19.02 5.51 3.05
C ALA A 152 -19.36 4.10 3.55
N ASP A 153 -18.80 3.08 2.93
CA ASP A 153 -18.88 1.70 3.40
C ASP A 153 -17.52 1.15 3.89
N GLY A 154 -16.47 1.97 3.76
CA GLY A 154 -15.09 1.64 4.13
C GLY A 154 -14.34 0.83 3.07
N LEU A 155 -14.89 0.72 1.87
CA LEU A 155 -14.30 -0.02 0.76
C LEU A 155 -14.05 0.93 -0.41
N LEU A 156 -12.78 1.20 -0.71
CA LEU A 156 -12.44 1.93 -1.94
C LEU A 156 -12.44 0.93 -3.10
N THR A 157 -13.57 0.85 -3.77
CA THR A 157 -13.83 -0.10 -4.85
C THR A 157 -13.11 0.27 -6.16
N MET A 158 -12.98 -0.71 -7.06
CA MET A 158 -12.43 -0.47 -8.40
C MET A 158 -13.17 0.66 -9.13
N GLU A 159 -14.49 0.71 -9.03
CA GLU A 159 -15.32 1.73 -9.68
C GLU A 159 -15.05 3.13 -9.11
N GLU A 160 -14.87 3.24 -7.80
CA GLU A 160 -14.52 4.50 -7.15
C GLU A 160 -13.11 4.95 -7.47
N ILE A 161 -12.16 4.02 -7.58
CA ILE A 161 -10.79 4.33 -8.02
C ILE A 161 -10.79 4.90 -9.44
N LEU A 162 -11.63 4.39 -10.34
CA LEU A 162 -11.79 4.94 -11.70
C LEU A 162 -12.25 6.41 -11.69
N ALA A 163 -13.01 6.83 -10.69
CA ALA A 163 -13.49 8.20 -10.53
C ALA A 163 -12.44 9.15 -9.90
N LEU A 164 -11.37 8.63 -9.32
CA LEU A 164 -10.29 9.44 -8.74
C LEU A 164 -9.53 10.19 -9.85
N LYS A 165 -9.03 11.37 -9.48
CA LYS A 165 -8.11 12.14 -10.34
C LYS A 165 -6.73 12.06 -9.76
N MET A 166 -5.80 11.45 -10.49
CA MET A 166 -4.42 11.27 -10.06
C MET A 166 -3.44 11.83 -11.10
N ASN A 167 -2.25 12.16 -10.66
CA ASN A 167 -1.11 12.47 -11.51
C ASN A 167 0.14 11.88 -10.84
N ALA A 168 0.00 10.65 -10.33
CA ALA A 168 1.02 10.02 -9.52
C ALA A 168 2.11 9.38 -10.38
N ASP A 169 3.37 9.59 -9.99
CA ASP A 169 4.51 8.85 -10.54
C ASP A 169 4.49 7.40 -10.06
N TRP A 170 4.01 7.19 -8.81
CA TRP A 170 3.83 5.91 -8.19
C TRP A 170 2.48 5.81 -7.47
N VAL A 171 1.82 4.67 -7.61
CA VAL A 171 0.91 4.16 -6.58
C VAL A 171 1.50 2.88 -6.02
N VAL A 172 1.63 2.79 -4.72
CA VAL A 172 2.09 1.61 -4.00
C VAL A 172 0.90 0.95 -3.34
N LEU A 173 0.66 -0.29 -3.69
CA LEU A 173 -0.33 -1.15 -3.05
C LEU A 173 0.43 -2.11 -2.13
N SER A 174 0.80 -1.61 -0.94
CA SER A 174 1.39 -2.42 0.13
C SER A 174 0.29 -3.20 0.85
N ALA A 175 -0.59 -3.80 0.03
CA ALA A 175 -1.78 -4.52 0.44
C ALA A 175 -1.56 -5.99 0.16
N CYS A 176 -1.59 -6.82 1.19
CA CYS A 176 -1.49 -8.25 1.04
C CYS A 176 -2.77 -8.82 0.43
N ASN A 177 -2.58 -9.75 -0.47
CA ASN A 177 -3.57 -10.54 -1.17
C ASN A 177 -4.09 -10.00 -2.50
N THR A 178 -3.30 -9.18 -3.16
CA THR A 178 -3.59 -8.83 -4.54
C THR A 178 -3.31 -9.97 -5.53
N ALA A 179 -2.77 -11.10 -5.09
CA ALA A 179 -2.54 -12.27 -5.93
C ALA A 179 -2.72 -13.57 -5.14
N SER A 180 -3.95 -13.98 -4.85
CA SER A 180 -4.16 -15.35 -4.41
C SER A 180 -4.03 -16.32 -5.60
N SER A 181 -3.62 -17.56 -5.30
CA SER A 181 -3.17 -18.59 -6.25
C SER A 181 -4.22 -19.17 -7.19
N ASP A 182 -5.46 -18.72 -7.15
CA ASP A 182 -6.51 -19.19 -8.02
C ASP A 182 -6.81 -18.12 -9.07
N GLY A 183 -6.78 -18.43 -10.34
CA GLY A 183 -6.79 -17.54 -11.51
C GLY A 183 -7.74 -16.32 -11.48
N LEU A 184 -8.82 -16.37 -10.70
CA LEU A 184 -9.75 -15.26 -10.46
C LEU A 184 -9.11 -14.08 -9.71
N SER A 185 -8.12 -14.34 -8.87
CA SER A 185 -7.45 -13.32 -8.06
C SER A 185 -6.46 -12.48 -8.87
N ALA A 186 -5.76 -13.11 -9.81
CA ALA A 186 -4.86 -12.39 -10.71
C ALA A 186 -5.63 -11.39 -11.60
N GLU A 187 -6.86 -11.73 -11.99
CA GLU A 187 -7.74 -10.82 -12.76
C GLU A 187 -8.26 -9.66 -11.90
N ALA A 188 -8.60 -9.92 -10.64
CA ALA A 188 -9.07 -8.88 -9.71
C ALA A 188 -8.00 -7.82 -9.45
N VAL A 189 -6.75 -8.23 -9.21
CA VAL A 189 -5.61 -7.32 -9.07
C VAL A 189 -5.34 -6.56 -10.36
N SER A 190 -5.44 -7.24 -11.50
CA SER A 190 -5.40 -6.60 -12.81
C SER A 190 -6.51 -5.54 -12.95
N GLY A 191 -7.67 -5.73 -12.31
CA GLY A 191 -8.78 -4.78 -12.25
C GLY A 191 -8.41 -3.51 -11.49
N LEU A 192 -7.95 -3.63 -10.24
CA LEU A 192 -7.49 -2.48 -9.43
C LEU A 192 -6.34 -1.74 -10.13
N GLY A 193 -5.35 -2.48 -10.62
CA GLY A 193 -4.23 -1.88 -11.33
C GLY A 193 -4.67 -1.08 -12.55
N ARG A 194 -5.60 -1.60 -13.36
CA ARG A 194 -6.17 -0.87 -14.49
C ARG A 194 -6.90 0.38 -14.03
N ALA A 195 -7.70 0.31 -12.96
CA ALA A 195 -8.41 1.46 -12.43
C ALA A 195 -7.45 2.60 -12.04
N PHE A 196 -6.35 2.29 -11.36
CA PHE A 196 -5.33 3.29 -11.03
C PHE A 196 -4.65 3.90 -12.26
N PHE A 197 -4.41 3.12 -13.32
CA PHE A 197 -3.89 3.68 -14.57
C PHE A 197 -4.89 4.62 -15.24
N TYR A 198 -6.18 4.27 -15.27
CA TYR A 198 -7.23 5.17 -15.78
C TYR A 198 -7.37 6.43 -14.93
N ALA A 199 -7.21 6.32 -13.60
CA ALA A 199 -7.19 7.46 -12.69
C ALA A 199 -6.00 8.42 -12.92
N GLY A 200 -4.93 7.98 -13.62
CA GLY A 200 -3.80 8.83 -14.02
C GLY A 200 -2.46 8.49 -13.37
N THR A 201 -2.28 7.27 -12.89
CA THR A 201 -1.02 6.76 -12.34
C THR A 201 -0.07 6.30 -13.45
N ARG A 202 1.24 6.55 -13.31
CA ARG A 202 2.26 6.11 -14.27
C ARG A 202 2.81 4.73 -13.99
N ALA A 203 2.98 4.39 -12.73
CA ALA A 203 3.52 3.12 -12.28
C ALA A 203 2.86 2.65 -10.99
N LEU A 204 2.72 1.32 -10.88
CA LEU A 204 2.23 0.65 -9.68
C LEU A 204 3.34 -0.23 -9.11
N LEU A 205 3.50 -0.21 -7.80
CA LEU A 205 4.21 -1.23 -7.06
C LEU A 205 3.17 -2.11 -6.36
N VAL A 206 3.09 -3.36 -6.76
CA VAL A 206 2.11 -4.33 -6.28
C VAL A 206 2.79 -5.55 -5.67
N THR A 207 2.08 -6.29 -4.84
CA THR A 207 2.57 -7.55 -4.27
C THR A 207 1.83 -8.75 -4.84
N ASN A 208 2.56 -9.81 -5.18
CA ASN A 208 2.03 -11.02 -5.80
C ASN A 208 1.61 -12.09 -4.77
N TRP A 209 2.07 -12.00 -3.54
CA TRP A 209 1.69 -12.85 -2.39
C TRP A 209 1.86 -12.07 -1.08
N PRO A 210 1.33 -12.61 0.04
CA PRO A 210 1.46 -11.97 1.35
C PRO A 210 2.92 -11.69 1.72
N VAL A 211 3.20 -10.49 2.23
CA VAL A 211 4.54 -10.04 2.58
C VAL A 211 4.76 -10.06 4.09
N GLU A 212 6.00 -10.33 4.48
CA GLU A 212 6.42 -10.16 5.87
C GLU A 212 6.59 -8.64 6.15
N THR A 213 6.05 -8.18 7.26
CA THR A 213 5.86 -6.76 7.55
C THR A 213 7.15 -5.94 7.56
N VAL A 214 8.23 -6.48 8.15
CA VAL A 214 9.49 -5.73 8.28
C VAL A 214 10.22 -5.66 6.95
N SER A 215 10.28 -6.76 6.20
CA SER A 215 10.89 -6.77 4.87
C SER A 215 10.12 -5.89 3.88
N ALA A 216 8.77 -5.84 3.99
CA ALA A 216 7.94 -4.94 3.21
C ALA A 216 8.34 -3.48 3.44
N ARG A 217 8.37 -3.06 4.71
CA ARG A 217 8.77 -1.73 5.12
C ARG A 217 10.20 -1.38 4.68
N LEU A 218 11.15 -2.30 4.87
CA LEU A 218 12.54 -2.11 4.42
C LEU A 218 12.63 -1.92 2.91
N LEU A 219 11.87 -2.69 2.14
CA LEU A 219 11.90 -2.62 0.68
C LEU A 219 11.30 -1.31 0.18
N THR A 220 10.09 -0.96 0.63
CA THR A 220 9.39 0.26 0.18
C THR A 220 10.15 1.53 0.56
N THR A 221 10.64 1.60 1.80
CA THR A 221 11.46 2.73 2.26
C THR A 221 12.75 2.85 1.44
N GLU A 222 13.43 1.73 1.15
CA GLU A 222 14.67 1.72 0.37
C GLU A 222 14.43 2.15 -1.09
N VAL A 223 13.32 1.77 -1.72
CA VAL A 223 12.95 2.24 -3.06
C VAL A 223 12.93 3.76 -3.10
N PHE A 224 12.21 4.39 -2.18
CA PHE A 224 12.05 5.85 -2.16
C PHE A 224 13.32 6.57 -1.71
N ARG A 225 14.07 6.00 -0.77
CA ARG A 225 15.36 6.54 -0.36
C ARG A 225 16.34 6.60 -1.56
N ARG A 226 16.41 5.52 -2.35
CA ARG A 226 17.26 5.48 -3.56
C ARG A 226 16.86 6.53 -4.59
N GLN A 227 15.58 6.70 -4.82
CA GLN A 227 15.10 7.70 -5.77
C GLN A 227 15.29 9.13 -5.26
N ALA A 228 15.17 9.37 -3.96
CA ALA A 228 15.43 10.68 -3.36
C ALA A 228 16.93 11.06 -3.45
N GLU A 229 17.82 10.10 -3.21
CA GLU A 229 19.28 10.29 -3.29
C GLU A 229 19.79 10.39 -4.75
N GLN A 230 19.15 9.68 -5.66
CA GLN A 230 19.52 9.58 -7.07
C GLN A 230 18.31 9.80 -7.98
N PRO A 231 17.88 11.05 -8.23
CA PRO A 231 16.67 11.34 -9.02
C PRO A 231 16.71 10.81 -10.47
N ALA A 232 17.91 10.59 -11.02
CA ALA A 232 18.07 9.98 -12.34
C ALA A 232 17.85 8.45 -12.35
N LEU A 233 17.76 7.82 -11.17
CA LEU A 233 17.58 6.38 -11.07
C LEU A 233 16.16 6.02 -11.54
N SER A 234 16.07 5.06 -12.47
CA SER A 234 14.77 4.59 -12.92
C SER A 234 14.01 3.83 -11.82
N ARG A 235 12.67 3.81 -11.89
CA ARG A 235 11.82 3.07 -10.94
C ARG A 235 12.20 1.59 -10.87
N ALA A 236 12.46 0.98 -12.01
CA ALA A 236 12.89 -0.42 -12.09
C ALA A 236 14.25 -0.65 -11.42
N GLN A 237 15.20 0.27 -11.59
CA GLN A 237 16.50 0.19 -10.95
C GLN A 237 16.42 0.41 -9.44
N ALA A 238 15.57 1.34 -8.98
CA ALA A 238 15.32 1.57 -7.57
C ALA A 238 14.74 0.32 -6.90
N LEU A 239 13.71 -0.29 -7.50
CA LEU A 239 13.12 -1.54 -7.00
C LEU A 239 14.15 -2.67 -6.96
N ARG A 240 14.89 -2.89 -8.05
CA ARG A 240 15.95 -3.91 -8.10
C ARG A 240 16.98 -3.70 -6.99
N SER A 241 17.41 -2.46 -6.77
CA SER A 241 18.41 -2.14 -5.75
C SER A 241 17.86 -2.37 -4.34
N ALA A 242 16.57 -2.04 -4.10
CA ALA A 242 15.91 -2.32 -2.83
C ALA A 242 15.78 -3.83 -2.57
N MET A 243 15.36 -4.62 -3.56
CA MET A 243 15.32 -6.09 -3.46
C MET A 243 16.68 -6.68 -3.10
N LEU A 244 17.76 -6.23 -3.77
CA LEU A 244 19.12 -6.68 -3.47
C LEU A 244 19.59 -6.26 -2.07
N SER A 245 19.15 -5.10 -1.59
CA SER A 245 19.43 -4.64 -0.22
C SER A 245 18.74 -5.52 0.81
N VAL A 246 17.44 -5.78 0.64
CA VAL A 246 16.67 -6.67 1.52
C VAL A 246 17.26 -8.08 1.53
N MET A 247 17.58 -8.63 0.36
CA MET A 247 18.15 -9.99 0.23
C MET A 247 19.46 -10.17 1.03
N LYS A 248 20.23 -9.10 1.21
CA LYS A 248 21.47 -9.12 2.00
C LYS A 248 21.24 -8.84 3.49
N GLY A 249 20.05 -8.47 3.88
CA GLY A 249 19.67 -8.10 5.23
C GLY A 249 19.40 -9.32 6.11
N GLN A 250 19.28 -9.02 7.41
CA GLN A 250 18.95 -9.99 8.45
C GLN A 250 17.91 -9.39 9.39
N ALA A 251 16.99 -10.23 9.87
CA ALA A 251 16.16 -9.90 11.00
C ALA A 251 16.98 -10.04 12.28
N LEU A 252 16.93 -9.04 13.14
CA LEU A 252 17.62 -9.06 14.42
C LEU A 252 16.60 -9.23 15.54
N ASN A 253 16.92 -10.08 16.49
CA ASN A 253 16.15 -10.21 17.72
C ASN A 253 16.20 -8.89 18.51
N PRO A 254 15.05 -8.25 18.79
CA PRO A 254 15.04 -6.93 19.41
C PRO A 254 15.55 -6.93 20.87
N SER A 255 15.54 -8.09 21.55
CA SER A 255 15.95 -8.19 22.94
C SER A 255 17.47 -8.31 23.11
N ASN A 256 18.19 -8.87 22.13
CA ASN A 256 19.60 -9.17 22.24
C ASN A 256 20.45 -8.76 21.03
N GLY A 257 19.84 -8.22 19.97
CA GLY A 257 20.51 -7.77 18.75
C GLY A 257 21.11 -8.89 17.87
N LYS A 258 20.89 -10.16 18.22
CA LYS A 258 21.44 -11.28 17.42
C LYS A 258 20.61 -11.56 16.18
N PRO A 259 21.24 -12.04 15.10
CA PRO A 259 20.51 -12.49 13.92
C PRO A 259 19.51 -13.60 14.28
N GLU A 260 18.28 -13.44 13.81
CA GLU A 260 17.18 -14.39 14.02
C GLU A 260 16.97 -15.24 12.75
N PHE A 261 16.92 -14.56 11.61
CA PHE A 261 16.88 -15.19 10.29
C PHE A 261 17.40 -14.21 9.21
N SER A 262 17.68 -14.77 8.02
CA SER A 262 18.14 -14.01 6.86
C SER A 262 16.98 -13.67 5.94
N TYR A 263 16.97 -12.47 5.36
CA TYR A 263 16.04 -12.08 4.30
C TYR A 263 16.46 -12.58 2.90
N ALA A 264 17.47 -13.45 2.79
CA ALA A 264 17.93 -13.97 1.51
C ALA A 264 16.87 -14.79 0.75
N HIS A 265 15.90 -15.38 1.46
CA HIS A 265 14.83 -16.17 0.84
C HIS A 265 13.90 -15.27 0.00
N PRO A 266 13.51 -15.67 -1.23
CA PRO A 266 12.63 -14.89 -2.11
C PRO A 266 11.30 -14.46 -1.51
N LEU A 267 10.79 -15.17 -0.49
CA LEU A 267 9.58 -14.81 0.25
C LEU A 267 9.56 -13.33 0.69
N PHE A 268 10.73 -12.78 1.02
CA PHE A 268 10.87 -11.46 1.63
C PHE A 268 10.99 -10.32 0.62
N TRP A 269 11.52 -10.54 -0.57
CA TRP A 269 11.83 -9.50 -1.54
C TRP A 269 11.19 -9.71 -2.92
N ALA A 270 10.87 -10.93 -3.31
CA ALA A 270 10.30 -11.24 -4.61
C ALA A 270 8.77 -11.08 -4.74
N PRO A 271 7.97 -10.80 -3.68
CA PRO A 271 6.55 -10.50 -3.88
C PRO A 271 6.30 -9.30 -4.78
N TYR A 272 7.21 -8.34 -4.81
CA TYR A 272 6.99 -7.04 -5.43
C TYR A 272 7.17 -7.05 -6.94
N SER A 273 6.21 -6.48 -7.63
CA SER A 273 6.24 -6.24 -9.08
C SER A 273 5.98 -4.78 -9.41
N LEU A 274 6.79 -4.24 -10.30
CA LEU A 274 6.56 -2.94 -10.92
C LEU A 274 5.73 -3.13 -12.18
N VAL A 275 4.58 -2.47 -12.24
CA VAL A 275 3.70 -2.47 -13.41
C VAL A 275 3.63 -1.05 -13.99
N GLY A 276 3.73 -0.89 -15.30
CA GLY A 276 3.66 0.39 -15.99
C GLY A 276 5.01 0.99 -16.33
N ASP A 277 5.16 2.32 -16.16
CA ASP A 277 6.37 3.03 -16.55
C ASP A 277 7.51 2.86 -15.54
N GLY A 278 8.47 2.04 -15.87
CA GLY A 278 9.68 1.79 -15.07
C GLY A 278 10.83 2.77 -15.31
N SER A 279 10.65 3.82 -16.13
CA SER A 279 11.70 4.79 -16.44
C SER A 279 12.05 5.72 -15.27
N SER A 280 13.08 6.52 -15.41
CA SER A 280 13.36 7.68 -14.54
C SER A 280 12.26 8.74 -14.66
N GLN A 281 12.22 9.62 -13.68
CA GLN A 281 11.25 10.73 -13.65
C GLN A 281 11.62 11.82 -14.63
#